data_09de308dead1651fd2a572de69500e0f
#
_entry.id   09de308dead1651fd2a572de69500e0f
#
_cell.length_a   1.000
_cell.length_b   1.000
_cell.length_c   1.000
_cell.angle_alpha   90.00
_cell.angle_beta   90.00
_cell.angle_gamma   90.00
#
_symmetry.space_group_name_H-M   'P 1'
#
loop_
_entity.id
_entity.type
_entity.pdbx_description
1 polymer ?
#
loop_
_entity_poly.entity_id
_entity_poly.type
_entity_poly.pdbx_seq_one_letter_code
_entity_poly.pdbx_strand_id
1 'polypeptide(L)'
;KVGTGLLNNHWTFDARLSNIGTDGYIDRASVNLNSYYLQGGYFAENTSVKLIAFAGKEKTYHAWGYATKAEMEEHGRQYNPCGEYTGDDNEKHYYADQTDNYLQKNYQLLFNHTFSTAWNLNVALHYTKGDGYYEEYKEDRSFVEYGLKPFTTDGKEISESDLVRQKKMDNKFGGGVFSLNYTNHRLTASLGGGINQYRGNNFGKVTWVKNYIGALSPDHEYYRNQSKKTDGNIYLKASYDLTGGLSAYADLQYRHIDYTIDGANDKYDWNKSALRPLTVDKKF
;
A
#
# COMPACT_ATOMS: atom_id res chain seq x y z
N LYS A 1 14.28 -19.42 -9.45
CA LYS A 1 13.63 -20.14 -8.36
C LYS A 1 14.46 -21.34 -7.99
N VAL A 2 14.62 -21.61 -6.70
CA VAL A 2 15.27 -22.79 -6.13
C VAL A 2 14.39 -23.31 -4.99
N GLY A 3 14.36 -24.63 -4.79
CA GLY A 3 13.67 -25.27 -3.70
C GLY A 3 14.37 -26.59 -3.36
N THR A 4 14.37 -26.95 -2.10
CA THR A 4 15.05 -28.16 -1.62
C THR A 4 14.23 -29.43 -1.77
N GLY A 5 12.92 -29.31 -1.94
CA GLY A 5 12.02 -30.40 -1.66
C GLY A 5 11.97 -30.73 -0.16
N LEU A 6 11.47 -31.90 0.22
CA LEU A 6 11.37 -32.32 1.62
C LEU A 6 12.69 -32.94 2.07
N LEU A 7 13.38 -32.27 3.00
CA LEU A 7 14.64 -32.71 3.61
C LEU A 7 14.32 -33.45 4.90
N ASN A 8 14.94 -34.63 5.08
CA ASN A 8 14.80 -35.46 6.28
C ASN A 8 13.34 -35.66 6.70
N ASN A 9 12.42 -35.73 5.72
CA ASN A 9 10.98 -35.87 5.90
C ASN A 9 10.30 -34.75 6.71
N HIS A 10 10.99 -33.63 6.99
CA HIS A 10 10.45 -32.56 7.84
C HIS A 10 10.63 -31.17 7.28
N TRP A 11 11.70 -30.84 6.57
CA TRP A 11 12.05 -29.47 6.25
C TRP A 11 11.91 -29.15 4.77
N THR A 12 11.42 -27.97 4.46
CA THR A 12 11.46 -27.42 3.09
C THR A 12 11.99 -25.99 3.11
N PHE A 13 12.76 -25.63 2.08
CA PHE A 13 13.18 -24.24 1.84
C PHE A 13 12.97 -23.92 0.39
N ASP A 14 12.32 -22.77 0.13
CA ASP A 14 12.09 -22.26 -1.20
C ASP A 14 12.55 -20.81 -1.28
N ALA A 15 13.16 -20.44 -2.40
CA ALA A 15 13.54 -19.08 -2.72
C ALA A 15 13.24 -18.74 -4.18
N ARG A 16 12.83 -17.50 -4.40
CA ARG A 16 12.65 -16.93 -5.73
C ARG A 16 13.12 -15.50 -5.75
N LEU A 17 13.89 -15.14 -6.77
CA LEU A 17 14.20 -13.76 -7.15
C LEU A 17 13.53 -13.49 -8.50
N SER A 18 12.99 -12.30 -8.67
CA SER A 18 12.35 -11.88 -9.92
C SER A 18 12.69 -10.44 -10.22
N ASN A 19 12.96 -10.18 -11.48
CA ASN A 19 13.06 -8.84 -12.04
C ASN A 19 12.18 -8.80 -13.30
N ILE A 20 11.41 -7.72 -13.45
CA ILE A 20 10.60 -7.41 -14.61
C ILE A 20 10.92 -5.97 -14.99
N GLY A 21 11.39 -5.76 -16.22
CA GLY A 21 11.66 -4.45 -16.78
C GLY A 21 11.02 -4.31 -18.15
N THR A 22 10.44 -3.16 -18.42
CA THR A 22 9.90 -2.79 -19.75
C THR A 22 9.86 -1.28 -19.87
N ASP A 23 10.01 -0.78 -21.11
CA ASP A 23 9.82 0.64 -21.42
C ASP A 23 8.34 0.97 -21.69
N GLY A 24 7.48 -0.06 -21.80
CA GLY A 24 6.05 0.09 -22.05
C GLY A 24 5.72 0.40 -23.51
N TYR A 25 4.42 0.44 -23.81
CA TYR A 25 3.92 0.88 -25.12
C TYR A 25 3.72 2.40 -25.17
N ILE A 26 3.27 2.98 -24.08
CA ILE A 26 3.04 4.43 -23.92
C ILE A 26 4.39 5.10 -23.66
N ASP A 27 4.59 6.29 -24.22
CA ASP A 27 5.83 7.06 -24.10
C ASP A 27 6.27 7.21 -22.64
N ARG A 28 7.53 6.91 -22.35
CA ARG A 28 8.15 6.97 -21.03
C ARG A 28 7.53 6.04 -19.96
N ALA A 29 6.51 5.25 -20.28
CA ALA A 29 5.81 4.38 -19.32
C ALA A 29 6.65 3.16 -18.89
N SER A 30 7.88 3.43 -18.47
CA SER A 30 8.82 2.40 -18.02
C SER A 30 8.39 1.80 -16.69
N VAL A 31 8.66 0.51 -16.54
CA VAL A 31 8.39 -0.27 -15.33
C VAL A 31 9.64 -1.04 -14.95
N ASN A 32 10.02 -0.99 -13.67
CA ASN A 32 11.07 -1.80 -13.09
C ASN A 32 10.55 -2.40 -11.75
N LEU A 33 10.33 -3.72 -11.77
CA LEU A 33 9.83 -4.47 -10.62
C LEU A 33 10.89 -5.47 -10.18
N ASN A 34 11.26 -5.40 -8.90
CA ASN A 34 12.18 -6.35 -8.28
C ASN A 34 11.49 -7.02 -7.10
N SER A 35 11.59 -8.33 -6.99
CA SER A 35 11.00 -9.03 -5.88
C SER A 35 11.81 -10.23 -5.42
N TYR A 36 11.67 -10.55 -4.13
CA TYR A 36 12.10 -11.82 -3.60
C TYR A 36 10.97 -12.52 -2.86
N TYR A 37 11.06 -13.83 -2.78
CA TYR A 37 10.22 -14.70 -1.97
C TYR A 37 11.10 -15.75 -1.31
N LEU A 38 10.93 -15.92 0.01
CA LEU A 38 11.60 -16.93 0.82
C LEU A 38 10.55 -17.66 1.64
N GLN A 39 10.65 -18.98 1.71
CA GLN A 39 9.81 -19.80 2.56
C GLN A 39 10.65 -20.85 3.24
N GLY A 40 10.43 -21.05 4.56
CA GLY A 40 10.87 -22.20 5.32
C GLY A 40 9.65 -22.95 5.85
N GLY A 41 9.63 -24.27 5.74
CA GLY A 41 8.57 -25.12 6.24
C GLY A 41 9.10 -26.24 7.13
N TYR A 42 8.41 -26.51 8.24
CA TYR A 42 8.57 -27.69 9.05
C TYR A 42 7.29 -28.50 9.05
N PHE A 43 7.41 -29.80 8.84
CA PHE A 43 6.31 -30.74 8.76
C PHE A 43 6.59 -31.95 9.64
N ALA A 44 5.69 -32.24 10.56
CA ALA A 44 5.62 -33.45 11.33
C ALA A 44 4.26 -34.11 11.07
N GLU A 45 4.03 -35.28 11.64
CA GLU A 45 2.82 -36.06 11.41
C GLU A 45 1.53 -35.25 11.63
N ASN A 46 1.48 -34.52 12.74
CA ASN A 46 0.29 -33.77 13.15
C ASN A 46 0.51 -32.23 13.18
N THR A 47 1.69 -31.75 12.77
CA THR A 47 2.03 -30.32 12.91
C THR A 47 2.73 -29.82 11.65
N SER A 48 2.32 -28.65 11.18
CA SER A 48 3.09 -27.91 10.20
C SER A 48 3.29 -26.47 10.62
N VAL A 49 4.49 -25.95 10.35
CA VAL A 49 4.87 -24.55 10.55
C VAL A 49 5.48 -24.04 9.26
N LYS A 50 5.02 -22.89 8.78
CA LYS A 50 5.64 -22.21 7.64
C LYS A 50 5.96 -20.77 8.00
N LEU A 51 7.17 -20.35 7.68
CA LEU A 51 7.61 -18.96 7.70
C LEU A 51 7.76 -18.50 6.26
N ILE A 52 7.13 -17.38 5.92
CA ILE A 52 7.16 -16.81 4.59
C ILE A 52 7.59 -15.34 4.69
N ALA A 53 8.57 -14.94 3.88
CA ALA A 53 9.00 -13.56 3.74
C ALA A 53 9.09 -13.21 2.26
N PHE A 54 8.43 -12.14 1.84
CA PHE A 54 8.53 -11.65 0.48
C PHE A 54 8.46 -10.13 0.43
N ALA A 55 9.15 -9.57 -0.56
CA ALA A 55 9.08 -8.14 -0.82
C ALA A 55 9.06 -7.86 -2.31
N GLY A 56 8.43 -6.74 -2.65
CA GLY A 56 8.45 -6.16 -3.98
C GLY A 56 8.83 -4.69 -3.91
N LYS A 57 9.76 -4.29 -4.78
CA LYS A 57 10.11 -2.90 -5.03
C LYS A 57 9.74 -2.57 -6.46
N GLU A 58 9.03 -1.47 -6.63
CA GLU A 58 8.67 -0.94 -7.94
C GLU A 58 9.21 0.48 -8.13
N LYS A 59 9.58 0.78 -9.37
CA LYS A 59 9.70 2.14 -9.89
C LYS A 59 9.01 2.14 -11.25
N THR A 60 7.95 2.95 -11.37
CA THR A 60 7.16 3.07 -12.60
C THR A 60 7.02 4.52 -12.99
N TYR A 61 7.23 4.85 -14.26
CA TYR A 61 6.92 6.20 -14.75
C TYR A 61 5.40 6.36 -14.87
N HIS A 62 4.89 7.53 -14.55
CA HIS A 62 3.46 7.79 -14.60
C HIS A 62 2.91 7.73 -16.03
N ALA A 63 1.82 7.00 -16.22
CA ALA A 63 1.04 6.95 -17.45
C ALA A 63 -0.46 7.03 -17.16
N TRP A 64 -0.84 7.72 -16.09
CA TRP A 64 -2.22 7.88 -15.64
C TRP A 64 -2.93 9.12 -16.19
N GLY A 65 -2.20 10.01 -16.88
CA GLY A 65 -2.77 11.10 -17.65
C GLY A 65 -3.42 10.54 -18.92
N TYR A 66 -4.73 10.79 -19.05
CA TYR A 66 -5.44 10.35 -20.23
C TYR A 66 -5.23 11.35 -21.37
N ALA A 67 -4.74 10.88 -22.51
CA ALA A 67 -4.70 11.66 -23.73
C ALA A 67 -6.10 11.78 -24.31
N THR A 68 -6.48 12.98 -24.69
CA THR A 68 -7.71 13.22 -25.44
C THR A 68 -7.59 12.71 -26.87
N LYS A 69 -8.73 12.60 -27.58
CA LYS A 69 -8.70 12.20 -28.98
C LYS A 69 -7.88 13.17 -29.83
N ALA A 70 -7.99 14.48 -29.58
CA ALA A 70 -7.24 15.50 -30.29
C ALA A 70 -5.72 15.38 -30.06
N GLU A 71 -5.29 15.17 -28.81
CA GLU A 71 -3.86 14.94 -28.49
C GLU A 71 -3.33 13.66 -29.12
N MET A 72 -4.14 12.59 -29.19
CA MET A 72 -3.74 11.36 -29.88
C MET A 72 -3.66 11.54 -31.41
N GLU A 73 -4.48 12.39 -32.00
CA GLU A 73 -4.43 12.74 -33.42
C GLU A 73 -3.18 13.59 -33.75
N GLU A 74 -2.79 14.48 -32.82
CA GLU A 74 -1.66 15.38 -32.95
C GLU A 74 -0.30 14.70 -32.63
N HIS A 75 -0.24 13.98 -31.50
CA HIS A 75 1.02 13.42 -30.97
C HIS A 75 1.17 11.90 -31.13
N GLY A 76 0.13 11.24 -31.65
CA GLY A 76 0.12 9.79 -31.81
C GLY A 76 -0.47 9.03 -30.61
N ARG A 77 -0.69 7.73 -30.84
CA ARG A 77 -1.37 6.85 -29.85
C ARG A 77 -0.52 6.47 -28.64
N GLN A 78 0.76 6.77 -28.67
CA GLN A 78 1.68 6.50 -27.56
C GLN A 78 1.88 7.70 -26.65
N TYR A 79 1.30 8.83 -27.00
CA TYR A 79 1.46 10.07 -26.26
C TYR A 79 1.10 9.92 -24.77
N ASN A 80 1.98 10.42 -23.94
CA ASN A 80 1.83 10.43 -22.47
C ASN A 80 2.02 11.87 -21.96
N PRO A 81 0.96 12.54 -21.48
CA PRO A 81 1.07 13.90 -20.95
C PRO A 81 1.72 13.96 -19.55
N CYS A 82 1.96 12.81 -18.90
CA CYS A 82 2.56 12.83 -17.58
C CYS A 82 3.99 13.35 -17.60
N GLY A 83 4.29 14.26 -16.68
CA GLY A 83 5.60 14.88 -16.56
C GLY A 83 5.90 15.97 -17.58
N GLU A 84 4.96 16.31 -18.47
CA GLU A 84 5.10 17.41 -19.40
C GLU A 84 5.13 18.75 -18.66
N TYR A 85 6.02 19.64 -19.08
CA TYR A 85 6.13 21.03 -18.59
C TYR A 85 6.76 21.92 -19.68
N THR A 86 6.54 23.22 -19.57
CA THR A 86 7.15 24.22 -20.46
C THR A 86 8.45 24.72 -19.88
N GLY A 87 9.53 24.56 -20.62
CA GLY A 87 10.87 25.07 -20.23
C GLY A 87 11.00 26.59 -20.37
N ASP A 88 12.13 27.14 -19.91
CA ASP A 88 12.47 28.56 -20.07
C ASP A 88 12.72 28.95 -21.53
N ASP A 89 12.93 27.98 -22.39
CA ASP A 89 13.05 28.08 -23.84
C ASP A 89 11.69 28.15 -24.56
N ASN A 90 10.59 28.10 -23.81
CA ASN A 90 9.20 27.94 -24.29
C ASN A 90 8.96 26.62 -25.07
N GLU A 91 9.83 25.64 -24.93
CA GLU A 91 9.68 24.33 -25.52
C GLU A 91 9.08 23.33 -24.49
N LYS A 92 8.49 22.28 -25.02
CA LYS A 92 7.88 21.20 -24.25
C LYS A 92 8.96 20.24 -23.78
N HIS A 93 9.02 20.03 -22.48
CA HIS A 93 9.94 19.10 -21.80
C HIS A 93 9.18 18.06 -20.99
N TYR A 94 9.89 17.02 -20.53
CA TYR A 94 9.31 15.95 -19.71
C TYR A 94 10.19 15.68 -18.50
N TYR A 95 9.60 15.73 -17.32
CA TYR A 95 10.29 15.46 -16.07
C TYR A 95 10.63 13.98 -15.97
N ALA A 96 11.92 13.64 -15.84
CA ALA A 96 12.40 12.26 -15.89
C ALA A 96 11.97 11.40 -14.68
N ASP A 97 11.79 12.02 -13.51
CA ASP A 97 11.41 11.33 -12.28
C ASP A 97 9.92 11.47 -11.95
N GLN A 98 9.07 11.66 -12.96
CA GLN A 98 7.61 11.58 -12.81
C GLN A 98 7.19 10.12 -12.53
N THR A 99 7.51 9.63 -11.34
CA THR A 99 7.49 8.19 -11.05
C THR A 99 6.80 7.83 -9.73
N ASP A 100 6.18 6.64 -9.71
CA ASP A 100 5.85 5.91 -8.48
C ASP A 100 7.04 5.08 -8.03
N ASN A 101 7.31 5.13 -6.73
CA ASN A 101 8.32 4.34 -6.06
C ASN A 101 7.69 3.70 -4.83
N TYR A 102 7.61 2.37 -4.78
CA TYR A 102 7.01 1.68 -3.65
C TYR A 102 7.77 0.41 -3.28
N LEU A 103 7.96 0.20 -1.99
CA LEU A 103 8.55 -1.00 -1.42
C LEU A 103 7.58 -1.60 -0.42
N GLN A 104 7.13 -2.83 -0.66
CA GLN A 104 6.32 -3.58 0.28
C GLN A 104 7.05 -4.83 0.76
N LYS A 105 7.08 -5.04 2.08
CA LYS A 105 7.64 -6.21 2.74
C LYS A 105 6.54 -6.94 3.50
N ASN A 106 6.49 -8.25 3.35
CA ASN A 106 5.48 -9.11 3.95
C ASN A 106 6.15 -10.25 4.70
N TYR A 107 5.65 -10.55 5.90
CA TYR A 107 6.09 -11.64 6.74
C TYR A 107 4.87 -12.40 7.24
N GLN A 108 4.90 -13.72 7.17
CA GLN A 108 3.81 -14.58 7.59
C GLN A 108 4.35 -15.78 8.36
N LEU A 109 3.64 -16.12 9.43
CA LEU A 109 3.80 -17.38 10.17
C LEU A 109 2.48 -18.14 10.05
N LEU A 110 2.54 -19.34 9.49
CA LEU A 110 1.39 -20.24 9.40
C LEU A 110 1.66 -21.45 10.28
N PHE A 111 0.74 -21.75 11.17
CA PHE A 111 0.77 -22.89 12.06
C PHE A 111 -0.49 -23.73 11.90
N ASN A 112 -0.33 -25.01 11.75
CA ASN A 112 -1.41 -25.97 11.75
C ASN A 112 -1.06 -27.13 12.69
N HIS A 113 -2.04 -27.56 13.51
CA HIS A 113 -1.89 -28.71 14.37
C HIS A 113 -3.16 -29.53 14.43
N THR A 114 -3.03 -30.83 14.22
CA THR A 114 -4.12 -31.82 14.33
C THR A 114 -3.97 -32.55 15.65
N PHE A 115 -4.85 -32.24 16.62
CA PHE A 115 -4.83 -32.86 17.94
C PHE A 115 -5.35 -34.31 17.90
N SER A 116 -6.32 -34.57 17.01
CA SER A 116 -6.93 -35.87 16.81
C SER A 116 -7.65 -35.91 15.45
N THR A 117 -8.26 -37.04 15.12
CA THR A 117 -9.11 -37.16 13.93
C THR A 117 -10.32 -36.20 13.91
N ALA A 118 -10.68 -35.65 15.09
CA ALA A 118 -11.81 -34.75 15.23
C ALA A 118 -11.38 -33.26 15.35
N TRP A 119 -10.19 -32.93 15.84
CA TRP A 119 -9.80 -31.58 16.18
C TRP A 119 -8.56 -31.10 15.42
N ASN A 120 -8.69 -29.92 14.80
CA ASN A 120 -7.63 -29.24 14.09
C ASN A 120 -7.59 -27.75 14.46
N LEU A 121 -6.39 -27.21 14.67
CA LEU A 121 -6.13 -25.79 14.94
C LEU A 121 -5.31 -25.20 13.80
N ASN A 122 -5.75 -24.07 13.26
CA ASN A 122 -4.99 -23.22 12.35
C ASN A 122 -4.75 -21.86 12.99
N VAL A 123 -3.52 -21.35 12.90
CA VAL A 123 -3.15 -20.00 13.31
C VAL A 123 -2.32 -19.38 12.21
N ALA A 124 -2.63 -18.13 11.84
CA ALA A 124 -1.79 -17.37 10.94
C ALA A 124 -1.52 -15.98 11.54
N LEU A 125 -0.24 -15.61 11.58
CA LEU A 125 0.20 -14.26 11.91
C LEU A 125 0.76 -13.62 10.65
N HIS A 126 0.54 -12.32 10.50
CA HIS A 126 1.06 -11.57 9.37
C HIS A 126 1.53 -10.18 9.79
N TYR A 127 2.52 -9.68 9.08
CA TYR A 127 2.99 -8.30 9.18
C TYR A 127 3.42 -7.81 7.81
N THR A 128 2.90 -6.64 7.42
CA THR A 128 3.25 -5.96 6.19
C THR A 128 3.75 -4.56 6.51
N LYS A 129 4.85 -4.16 5.89
CA LYS A 129 5.33 -2.78 5.88
C LYS A 129 5.39 -2.29 4.44
N GLY A 130 4.73 -1.17 4.17
CA GLY A 130 4.78 -0.46 2.91
C GLY A 130 5.38 0.93 3.09
N ASP A 131 6.27 1.31 2.19
CA ASP A 131 6.94 2.61 2.17
C ASP A 131 7.12 3.04 0.72
N GLY A 132 6.71 4.26 0.40
CA GLY A 132 6.86 4.75 -0.96
C GLY A 132 6.37 6.17 -1.17
N TYR A 133 6.53 6.63 -2.38
CA TYR A 133 6.09 7.94 -2.82
C TYR A 133 5.88 7.96 -4.32
N TYR A 134 5.04 8.85 -4.78
CA TYR A 134 5.09 9.33 -6.15
C TYR A 134 5.63 10.76 -6.21
N GLU A 135 6.38 11.03 -7.27
CA GLU A 135 7.03 12.30 -7.53
C GLU A 135 6.44 12.97 -8.76
N GLU A 136 6.21 14.25 -8.68
CA GLU A 136 5.60 15.04 -9.75
C GLU A 136 6.27 16.41 -9.88
N TYR A 137 6.57 16.80 -11.10
CA TYR A 137 6.78 18.20 -11.47
C TYR A 137 5.43 18.92 -11.58
N LYS A 138 5.34 20.12 -11.07
CA LYS A 138 4.13 20.95 -11.09
C LYS A 138 4.50 22.37 -11.49
N GLU A 139 3.88 22.89 -12.56
CA GLU A 139 4.04 24.25 -13.02
C GLU A 139 3.19 25.21 -12.20
N ASP A 140 3.66 26.44 -12.04
CA ASP A 140 2.93 27.61 -11.53
C ASP A 140 2.16 27.35 -10.24
N ARG A 141 2.85 26.79 -9.22
CA ARG A 141 2.21 26.47 -7.95
C ARG A 141 2.35 27.59 -6.93
N SER A 142 1.22 27.98 -6.37
CA SER A 142 1.19 28.97 -5.29
C SER A 142 1.93 28.43 -4.04
N PHE A 143 2.84 29.21 -3.53
CA PHE A 143 3.70 28.86 -2.39
C PHE A 143 2.90 28.52 -1.14
N VAL A 144 1.79 29.22 -0.89
CA VAL A 144 0.98 29.02 0.31
C VAL A 144 0.33 27.64 0.36
N GLU A 145 0.02 27.02 -0.80
CA GLU A 145 -0.49 25.64 -0.85
C GLU A 145 0.50 24.63 -0.29
N TYR A 146 1.78 24.96 -0.34
CA TYR A 146 2.89 24.11 0.07
C TYR A 146 3.58 24.61 1.34
N GLY A 147 2.95 25.53 2.08
CA GLY A 147 3.53 26.09 3.30
C GLY A 147 4.81 26.89 3.08
N LEU A 148 5.06 27.31 1.85
CA LEU A 148 6.14 28.20 1.48
C LEU A 148 5.69 29.66 1.61
N LYS A 149 6.65 30.58 1.85
CA LYS A 149 6.32 32.00 1.99
C LYS A 149 6.66 32.74 0.69
N PRO A 150 5.73 33.59 0.20
CA PRO A 150 6.08 34.56 -0.83
C PRO A 150 7.26 35.43 -0.39
N PHE A 151 8.03 35.90 -1.35
CA PHE A 151 9.18 36.81 -1.13
C PHE A 151 9.22 37.90 -2.22
N THR A 152 9.94 38.94 -1.96
CA THR A 152 10.12 40.07 -2.90
C THR A 152 11.55 40.08 -3.43
N THR A 153 11.68 40.14 -4.76
CA THR A 153 12.97 40.38 -5.43
C THR A 153 12.77 41.43 -6.51
N ASP A 154 13.70 42.38 -6.64
CA ASP A 154 13.64 43.50 -7.60
C ASP A 154 12.32 44.29 -7.56
N GLY A 155 11.74 44.44 -6.37
CA GLY A 155 10.47 45.14 -6.16
C GLY A 155 9.23 44.38 -6.60
N LYS A 156 9.36 43.14 -7.06
CA LYS A 156 8.26 42.26 -7.48
C LYS A 156 8.06 41.15 -6.46
N GLU A 157 6.81 40.91 -6.05
CA GLU A 157 6.46 39.78 -5.21
C GLU A 157 6.43 38.52 -6.06
N ILE A 158 7.06 37.46 -5.59
CA ILE A 158 7.05 36.11 -6.13
C ILE A 158 6.26 35.23 -5.16
N SER A 159 5.12 34.76 -5.56
CA SER A 159 4.17 33.97 -4.76
C SER A 159 3.87 32.59 -5.33
N GLU A 160 4.40 32.30 -6.52
CA GLU A 160 4.22 31.04 -7.23
C GLU A 160 5.47 30.67 -8.03
N SER A 161 5.67 29.42 -8.30
CA SER A 161 6.75 28.88 -9.12
C SER A 161 6.51 27.41 -9.45
N ASP A 162 7.28 26.92 -10.41
CA ASP A 162 7.40 25.49 -10.64
C ASP A 162 8.08 24.82 -9.46
N LEU A 163 7.61 23.63 -9.12
CA LEU A 163 8.17 22.84 -8.04
C LEU A 163 8.08 21.32 -8.31
N VAL A 164 8.92 20.59 -7.61
CA VAL A 164 8.83 19.12 -7.52
C VAL A 164 8.30 18.75 -6.14
N ARG A 165 7.29 17.90 -6.13
CA ARG A 165 6.73 17.36 -4.89
C ARG A 165 6.74 15.84 -4.87
N GLN A 166 6.85 15.30 -3.67
CA GLN A 166 6.60 13.91 -3.38
C GLN A 166 5.37 13.78 -2.49
N LYS A 167 4.45 12.89 -2.85
CA LYS A 167 3.42 12.43 -1.92
C LYS A 167 3.77 11.04 -1.45
N LYS A 168 3.96 10.93 -0.14
CA LYS A 168 4.56 9.78 0.51
C LYS A 168 3.56 9.04 1.37
N MET A 169 3.76 7.73 1.46
CA MET A 169 3.09 6.89 2.44
C MET A 169 4.12 6.02 3.18
N ASP A 170 3.91 5.85 4.48
CA ASP A 170 4.55 4.84 5.33
C ASP A 170 3.45 4.13 6.09
N ASN A 171 3.24 2.85 5.78
CA ASN A 171 2.18 2.09 6.38
C ASN A 171 2.65 0.77 6.97
N LYS A 172 1.92 0.31 7.99
CA LYS A 172 2.12 -0.95 8.68
C LYS A 172 0.76 -1.63 8.85
N PHE A 173 0.72 -2.90 8.54
CA PHE A 173 -0.46 -3.73 8.72
C PHE A 173 -0.05 -5.04 9.33
N GLY A 174 -0.64 -5.43 10.45
CA GLY A 174 -0.31 -6.66 11.11
C GLY A 174 -1.45 -7.20 11.92
N GLY A 175 -1.41 -8.49 12.17
CA GLY A 175 -2.44 -9.16 12.93
C GLY A 175 -2.28 -10.67 12.95
N GLY A 176 -3.34 -11.30 13.43
CA GLY A 176 -3.44 -12.75 13.49
C GLY A 176 -4.87 -13.22 13.34
N VAL A 177 -5.00 -14.42 12.80
CA VAL A 177 -6.26 -15.13 12.66
C VAL A 177 -6.09 -16.56 13.16
N PHE A 178 -7.16 -17.13 13.68
CA PHE A 178 -7.16 -18.53 14.09
C PHE A 178 -8.48 -19.21 13.72
N SER A 179 -8.44 -20.52 13.61
CA SER A 179 -9.64 -21.37 13.59
C SER A 179 -9.38 -22.69 14.30
N LEU A 180 -10.26 -23.04 15.24
CA LEU A 180 -10.34 -24.34 15.88
C LEU A 180 -11.51 -25.08 15.27
N ASN A 181 -11.23 -26.19 14.61
CA ASN A 181 -12.22 -26.96 13.86
C ASN A 181 -12.47 -28.30 14.54
N TYR A 182 -13.73 -28.66 14.63
CA TYR A 182 -14.19 -29.95 15.13
C TYR A 182 -15.02 -30.64 14.08
N THR A 183 -14.78 -31.92 13.85
CA THR A 183 -15.54 -32.75 12.93
C THR A 183 -15.72 -34.14 13.49
N ASN A 184 -16.97 -34.63 13.53
CA ASN A 184 -17.29 -36.01 13.78
C ASN A 184 -18.36 -36.49 12.76
N HIS A 185 -18.93 -37.66 12.96
CA HIS A 185 -19.90 -38.27 12.02
C HIS A 185 -21.13 -37.40 11.70
N ARG A 186 -21.54 -36.51 12.61
CA ARG A 186 -22.75 -35.69 12.48
C ARG A 186 -22.53 -34.19 12.66
N LEU A 187 -21.48 -33.79 13.36
CA LEU A 187 -21.22 -32.38 13.70
C LEU A 187 -19.93 -31.91 13.06
N THR A 188 -20.01 -30.86 12.27
CA THR A 188 -18.87 -30.06 11.88
C THR A 188 -19.04 -28.69 12.50
N ALA A 189 -18.06 -28.23 13.31
CA ALA A 189 -18.08 -26.94 13.96
C ALA A 189 -16.74 -26.23 13.81
N SER A 190 -16.77 -24.90 13.75
CA SER A 190 -15.57 -24.07 13.67
C SER A 190 -15.75 -22.82 14.53
N LEU A 191 -14.87 -22.67 15.51
CA LEU A 191 -14.67 -21.41 16.25
C LEU A 191 -13.45 -20.73 15.68
N GLY A 192 -13.60 -19.48 15.25
CA GLY A 192 -12.49 -18.74 14.71
C GLY A 192 -12.63 -17.24 14.90
N GLY A 193 -11.59 -16.54 14.55
CA GLY A 193 -11.56 -15.09 14.65
C GLY A 193 -10.20 -14.50 14.28
N GLY A 194 -10.11 -13.20 14.42
CA GLY A 194 -8.87 -12.50 14.18
C GLY A 194 -8.89 -11.07 14.66
N ILE A 195 -7.70 -10.52 14.81
CA ILE A 195 -7.49 -9.10 15.07
C ILE A 195 -6.41 -8.58 14.13
N ASN A 196 -6.70 -7.45 13.49
CA ASN A 196 -5.79 -6.80 12.55
C ASN A 196 -5.72 -5.31 12.87
N GLN A 197 -4.53 -4.73 12.73
CA GLN A 197 -4.34 -3.30 12.87
C GLN A 197 -3.55 -2.76 11.68
N TYR A 198 -4.12 -1.74 11.05
CA TYR A 198 -3.46 -0.88 10.07
C TYR A 198 -3.06 0.44 10.73
N ARG A 199 -1.88 0.94 10.40
CA ARG A 199 -1.43 2.30 10.70
C ARG A 199 -0.77 2.86 9.44
N GLY A 200 -1.19 4.06 9.03
CA GLY A 200 -0.66 4.75 7.87
C GLY A 200 -0.31 6.19 8.17
N ASN A 201 0.83 6.64 7.66
CA ASN A 201 1.21 8.05 7.59
C ASN A 201 1.22 8.44 6.12
N ASN A 202 0.44 9.46 5.76
CA ASN A 202 0.45 10.06 4.44
C ASN A 202 0.90 11.50 4.59
N PHE A 203 1.88 11.91 3.81
CA PHE A 203 2.46 13.25 3.88
C PHE A 203 3.06 13.68 2.55
N GLY A 204 3.14 14.99 2.34
CA GLY A 204 3.74 15.57 1.14
C GLY A 204 4.98 16.36 1.45
N LYS A 205 5.99 16.23 0.60
CA LYS A 205 7.22 17.01 0.65
C LYS A 205 7.43 17.79 -0.63
N VAL A 206 7.93 19.02 -0.51
CA VAL A 206 8.49 19.76 -1.63
C VAL A 206 10.00 19.51 -1.64
N THR A 207 10.50 18.99 -2.74
CA THR A 207 11.92 18.61 -2.87
C THR A 207 12.72 19.63 -3.67
N TRP A 208 12.07 20.43 -4.51
CA TRP A 208 12.68 21.45 -5.32
C TRP A 208 11.67 22.55 -5.69
N VAL A 209 12.13 23.77 -5.83
CA VAL A 209 11.38 24.94 -6.31
C VAL A 209 12.28 25.74 -7.25
N LYS A 210 11.78 26.07 -8.44
CA LYS A 210 12.54 26.75 -9.50
C LYS A 210 13.02 28.13 -9.07
N ASN A 211 12.12 28.96 -8.57
CA ASN A 211 12.42 30.33 -8.16
C ASN A 211 12.10 30.50 -6.67
N TYR A 212 13.05 30.21 -5.80
CA TYR A 212 12.88 30.34 -4.36
C TYR A 212 14.13 30.89 -3.71
N ILE A 213 14.00 32.03 -2.99
CA ILE A 213 15.08 32.61 -2.23
C ILE A 213 15.09 32.04 -0.83
N GLY A 214 16.16 31.37 -0.47
CA GLY A 214 16.36 30.71 0.81
C GLY A 214 16.60 29.20 0.64
N ALA A 215 17.05 28.59 1.71
CA ALA A 215 17.23 27.14 1.72
C ALA A 215 15.87 26.47 1.89
N LEU A 216 15.48 25.65 0.92
CA LEU A 216 14.40 24.69 1.09
C LEU A 216 14.92 23.60 2.03
N SER A 217 14.27 23.41 3.17
CA SER A 217 14.61 22.31 4.06
C SER A 217 14.43 20.98 3.31
N PRO A 218 15.39 20.05 3.32
CA PRO A 218 15.22 18.74 2.70
C PRO A 218 14.04 17.95 3.28
N ASP A 219 13.56 18.34 4.46
CA ASP A 219 12.41 17.77 5.13
C ASP A 219 11.17 18.68 5.09
N HIS A 220 11.09 19.63 4.14
CA HIS A 220 9.95 20.52 4.02
C HIS A 220 8.67 19.76 3.71
N GLU A 221 7.89 19.53 4.74
CA GLU A 221 6.63 18.81 4.69
C GLU A 221 5.47 19.80 4.68
N TYR A 222 4.58 19.70 3.69
CA TYR A 222 3.49 20.65 3.55
C TYR A 222 2.14 20.11 4.03
N TYR A 223 1.94 18.79 4.10
CA TYR A 223 0.78 18.19 4.75
C TYR A 223 1.13 16.84 5.38
N ARG A 224 0.34 16.46 6.40
CA ARG A 224 0.38 15.13 6.99
C ARG A 224 -0.99 14.73 7.52
N ASN A 225 -1.30 13.45 7.34
CA ASN A 225 -2.35 12.79 8.10
C ASN A 225 -1.91 11.40 8.55
N GLN A 226 -2.52 10.95 9.63
CA GLN A 226 -2.29 9.63 10.21
C GLN A 226 -3.61 8.88 10.25
N SER A 227 -3.59 7.62 9.87
CA SER A 227 -4.73 6.73 9.93
C SER A 227 -4.45 5.51 10.78
N LYS A 228 -5.45 5.07 11.53
CA LYS A 228 -5.42 3.82 12.28
C LYS A 228 -6.75 3.12 12.10
N LYS A 229 -6.67 1.83 11.74
CA LYS A 229 -7.83 0.96 11.72
C LYS A 229 -7.52 -0.29 12.53
N THR A 230 -8.37 -0.59 13.51
CA THR A 230 -8.35 -1.87 14.23
C THR A 230 -9.62 -2.62 13.86
N ASP A 231 -9.50 -3.88 13.50
CA ASP A 231 -10.59 -4.74 13.04
C ASP A 231 -10.46 -6.08 13.77
N GLY A 232 -11.40 -6.37 14.63
CA GLY A 232 -11.47 -7.61 15.39
C GLY A 232 -12.78 -8.35 15.14
N ASN A 233 -12.70 -9.66 15.00
CA ASN A 233 -13.89 -10.50 14.85
C ASN A 233 -13.71 -11.84 15.55
N ILE A 234 -14.84 -12.44 15.93
CA ILE A 234 -14.96 -13.82 16.39
C ILE A 234 -16.22 -14.42 15.77
N TYR A 235 -16.14 -15.67 15.38
CA TYR A 235 -17.29 -16.39 14.82
C TYR A 235 -17.35 -17.82 15.33
N LEU A 236 -18.58 -18.33 15.39
CA LEU A 236 -18.89 -19.74 15.62
C LEU A 236 -19.86 -20.19 14.55
N LYS A 237 -19.50 -21.23 13.80
CA LYS A 237 -20.36 -21.87 12.83
C LYS A 237 -20.42 -23.38 13.09
N ALA A 238 -21.60 -23.95 12.88
CA ALA A 238 -21.82 -25.37 13.05
C ALA A 238 -22.82 -25.90 12.03
N SER A 239 -22.60 -27.14 11.58
CA SER A 239 -23.53 -27.92 10.77
C SER A 239 -23.74 -29.26 11.43
N TYR A 240 -24.98 -29.64 11.63
CA TYR A 240 -25.35 -30.90 12.28
C TYR A 240 -26.31 -31.73 11.39
N ASP A 241 -25.92 -32.96 11.12
CA ASP A 241 -26.75 -33.90 10.36
C ASP A 241 -27.83 -34.53 11.27
N LEU A 242 -29.09 -34.13 11.09
CA LEU A 242 -30.24 -34.56 11.88
C LEU A 242 -30.64 -35.97 11.51
N THR A 243 -30.87 -36.22 10.22
CA THR A 243 -31.22 -37.54 9.64
C THR A 243 -30.64 -37.62 8.22
N GLY A 244 -30.74 -38.83 7.60
CA GLY A 244 -30.28 -38.98 6.22
C GLY A 244 -30.96 -38.00 5.26
N GLY A 245 -30.24 -37.01 4.81
CA GLY A 245 -30.69 -36.01 3.86
C GLY A 245 -31.18 -34.66 4.48
N LEU A 246 -31.15 -34.49 5.82
CA LEU A 246 -31.52 -33.25 6.49
C LEU A 246 -30.40 -32.80 7.42
N SER A 247 -29.89 -31.57 7.23
CA SER A 247 -28.86 -30.92 8.06
C SER A 247 -29.37 -29.58 8.58
N ALA A 248 -28.97 -29.22 9.79
CA ALA A 248 -29.15 -27.88 10.36
C ALA A 248 -27.81 -27.11 10.35
N TYR A 249 -27.84 -25.88 9.94
CA TYR A 249 -26.66 -24.97 9.93
C TYR A 249 -26.92 -23.70 10.72
N ALA A 250 -25.93 -23.29 11.49
CA ALA A 250 -25.92 -21.99 12.19
C ALA A 250 -24.55 -21.31 12.05
N ASP A 251 -24.56 -19.99 11.89
CA ASP A 251 -23.39 -19.14 11.83
C ASP A 251 -23.65 -17.85 12.62
N LEU A 252 -22.80 -17.60 13.61
CA LEU A 252 -22.86 -16.41 14.45
C LEU A 252 -21.51 -15.71 14.35
N GLN A 253 -21.52 -14.42 14.09
CA GLN A 253 -20.33 -13.61 14.04
C GLN A 253 -20.53 -12.30 14.82
N TYR A 254 -19.51 -11.92 15.56
CA TYR A 254 -19.34 -10.57 16.10
C TYR A 254 -18.11 -9.95 15.47
N ARG A 255 -18.23 -8.68 15.05
CA ARG A 255 -17.14 -7.89 14.51
C ARG A 255 -17.17 -6.50 15.07
N HIS A 256 -15.99 -5.97 15.41
CA HIS A 256 -15.81 -4.61 15.87
C HIS A 256 -14.70 -3.94 15.07
N ILE A 257 -14.96 -2.71 14.61
CA ILE A 257 -14.03 -1.92 13.82
C ILE A 257 -13.93 -0.53 14.45
N ASP A 258 -12.69 -0.12 14.78
CA ASP A 258 -12.33 1.25 15.10
C ASP A 258 -11.52 1.83 13.93
N TYR A 259 -11.93 3.00 13.46
CA TYR A 259 -11.25 3.70 12.38
C TYR A 259 -11.09 5.18 12.69
N THR A 260 -9.85 5.66 12.73
CA THR A 260 -9.50 7.05 12.94
C THR A 260 -8.59 7.58 11.86
N ILE A 261 -8.82 8.82 11.44
CA ILE A 261 -7.88 9.62 10.66
C ILE A 261 -7.75 10.96 11.37
N ASP A 262 -6.54 11.49 11.46
CA ASP A 262 -6.27 12.81 11.99
C ASP A 262 -5.17 13.51 11.18
N GLY A 263 -5.34 14.84 10.95
CA GLY A 263 -4.40 15.68 10.25
C GLY A 263 -5.01 16.53 9.15
N ALA A 264 -4.27 16.74 8.09
CA ALA A 264 -4.69 17.50 6.93
C ALA A 264 -4.52 16.69 5.63
N ASN A 265 -5.32 16.99 4.62
CA ASN A 265 -5.07 16.51 3.26
C ASN A 265 -4.26 17.54 2.45
N ASP A 266 -3.88 17.18 1.24
CA ASP A 266 -3.09 18.00 0.32
C ASP A 266 -3.88 19.10 -0.41
N LYS A 267 -5.14 19.34 -0.03
CA LYS A 267 -5.99 20.34 -0.67
C LYS A 267 -6.03 21.60 0.18
N TYR A 268 -5.68 22.72 -0.42
CA TYR A 268 -5.77 24.03 0.19
C TYR A 268 -7.20 24.57 0.11
N ASP A 269 -7.67 25.15 1.20
CA ASP A 269 -8.96 25.85 1.27
C ASP A 269 -8.70 27.37 1.23
N TRP A 270 -8.89 27.95 0.06
CA TRP A 270 -8.64 29.38 -0.18
C TRP A 270 -9.50 30.30 0.69
N ASN A 271 -10.69 29.87 1.07
CA ASN A 271 -11.56 30.63 1.95
C ASN A 271 -11.07 30.69 3.39
N LYS A 272 -10.33 29.68 3.82
CA LYS A 272 -9.79 29.56 5.19
C LYS A 272 -8.30 29.83 5.26
N SER A 273 -7.66 30.05 4.11
CA SER A 273 -6.20 30.21 3.99
C SER A 273 -5.40 29.12 4.71
N ALA A 274 -5.85 27.87 4.59
CA ALA A 274 -5.27 26.71 5.27
C ALA A 274 -5.52 25.42 4.49
N LEU A 275 -4.74 24.39 4.77
CA LEU A 275 -5.02 23.04 4.28
C LEU A 275 -6.33 22.51 4.86
N ARG A 276 -7.08 21.76 4.07
CA ARG A 276 -8.33 21.15 4.52
C ARG A 276 -8.05 20.11 5.60
N PRO A 277 -8.69 20.19 6.77
CA PRO A 277 -8.56 19.18 7.78
C PRO A 277 -9.13 17.84 7.28
N LEU A 278 -8.53 16.77 7.73
CA LEU A 278 -8.97 15.41 7.49
C LEU A 278 -9.08 14.69 8.83
N THR A 279 -10.27 14.70 9.41
CA THR A 279 -10.54 14.07 10.70
C THR A 279 -11.71 13.11 10.58
N VAL A 280 -11.50 11.87 10.95
CA VAL A 280 -12.52 10.81 10.97
C VAL A 280 -12.36 10.02 12.26
N ASP A 281 -13.46 9.77 12.97
CA ASP A 281 -13.54 8.83 14.08
C ASP A 281 -14.84 8.02 13.89
N LYS A 282 -14.70 6.73 13.62
CA LYS A 282 -15.81 5.81 13.35
C LYS A 282 -15.61 4.50 14.10
N LYS A 283 -16.70 4.03 14.72
CA LYS A 283 -16.78 2.70 15.33
C LYS A 283 -17.97 1.96 14.73
N PHE A 284 -17.77 0.69 14.42
CA PHE A 284 -18.76 -0.19 13.79
C PHE A 284 -18.84 -1.52 14.52
#